data_052b297f38d16e7db4738d10d3d7c1c5
#
_entry.id   052b297f38d16e7db4738d10d3d7c1c5
#
_cell.length_a   1.000
_cell.length_b   1.000
_cell.length_c   1.000
_cell.angle_alpha   90.00
_cell.angle_beta   90.00
_cell.angle_gamma   90.00
#
_symmetry.space_group_name_H-M   'P 1'
#
loop_
_entity.id
_entity.type
_entity.pdbx_description
1 polymer ?
#
loop_
_entity_poly.entity_id
_entity_poly.type
_entity_poly.pdbx_seq_one_letter_code
_entity_poly.pdbx_strand_id
1 'polypeptide(L)'
;MGLFTGKKGIVLGIANERSIAWAITEHLHREGAEMGFTHLPDSGDRPKNQNKVAKLVDPIGSMFLMPMDVCNDEHIAAVMDKAAATFGKIDFIVHSVAFAPPEDLTGPTYASSRKGFKLAMEISAYSLLAVAGAAKKKEVLSNDASILTLSYFGGEEVIPGYNLMGICKAALECGVRYLASELGPFGTRVNAISAGPVKTVSAMGVGDFDEMLALYKGVSPLRRNISADEVGKMGMVMLSDLSSGLTGEVVHIDCGYSIMGAPPADFFESLKASPVR
;
A
#
# COMPACT_ATOMS: atom_id res chain seq x y z
N MET A 1 11.84 -16.60 -19.12
CA MET A 1 10.42 -16.31 -18.92
C MET A 1 10.33 -15.63 -17.55
N GLY A 2 9.71 -14.46 -17.45
CA GLY A 2 9.57 -13.77 -16.18
C GLY A 2 8.53 -14.43 -15.27
N LEU A 3 8.62 -14.19 -13.96
CA LEU A 3 7.72 -14.77 -12.95
C LEU A 3 6.23 -14.44 -13.17
N PHE A 4 5.94 -13.34 -13.87
CA PHE A 4 4.59 -12.87 -14.15
C PHE A 4 4.19 -13.00 -15.63
N THR A 5 4.94 -13.75 -16.45
CA THR A 5 4.56 -13.99 -17.84
C THR A 5 3.19 -14.66 -17.91
N GLY A 6 2.21 -13.98 -18.54
CA GLY A 6 0.82 -14.43 -18.63
C GLY A 6 -0.03 -14.17 -17.40
N LYS A 7 0.53 -13.61 -16.33
CA LYS A 7 -0.21 -13.15 -15.14
C LYS A 7 -0.80 -11.77 -15.35
N LYS A 8 -2.00 -11.57 -14.84
CA LYS A 8 -2.83 -10.37 -15.05
C LYS A 8 -3.28 -9.79 -13.73
N GLY A 9 -3.35 -8.47 -13.61
CA GLY A 9 -3.80 -7.89 -12.36
C GLY A 9 -4.17 -6.42 -12.44
N ILE A 10 -4.57 -5.87 -11.31
CA ILE A 10 -4.90 -4.46 -11.16
C ILE A 10 -4.08 -3.82 -10.05
N VAL A 11 -3.68 -2.58 -10.28
CA VAL A 11 -2.91 -1.79 -9.31
C VAL A 11 -3.67 -0.51 -8.97
N LEU A 12 -3.94 -0.33 -7.69
CA LEU A 12 -4.66 0.80 -7.12
C LEU A 12 -3.68 1.67 -6.32
N GLY A 13 -3.80 3.00 -6.44
CA GLY A 13 -3.08 3.94 -5.59
C GLY A 13 -1.77 4.48 -6.14
N ILE A 14 -1.52 4.39 -7.46
CA ILE A 14 -0.44 5.14 -8.09
C ILE A 14 -0.82 6.62 -8.11
N ALA A 15 -0.05 7.46 -7.42
CA ALA A 15 -0.21 8.91 -7.44
C ALA A 15 0.88 9.61 -8.27
N ASN A 16 2.10 9.07 -8.28
CA ASN A 16 3.26 9.51 -9.04
C ASN A 16 4.38 8.45 -9.01
N GLU A 17 5.54 8.79 -9.58
CA GLU A 17 6.74 7.95 -9.66
C GLU A 17 7.37 7.58 -8.31
N ARG A 18 7.00 8.25 -7.21
CA ARG A 18 7.47 7.95 -5.84
C ARG A 18 6.53 7.03 -5.08
N SER A 19 5.39 6.67 -5.65
CA SER A 19 4.42 5.78 -4.99
C SER A 19 5.01 4.38 -4.85
N ILE A 20 4.78 3.74 -3.69
CA ILE A 20 5.15 2.33 -3.49
C ILE A 20 4.43 1.44 -4.52
N ALA A 21 3.17 1.76 -4.84
CA ALA A 21 2.45 1.07 -5.92
C ALA A 21 3.18 1.13 -7.26
N TRP A 22 3.85 2.26 -7.58
CA TRP A 22 4.65 2.37 -8.80
C TRP A 22 5.88 1.46 -8.73
N ALA A 23 6.61 1.46 -7.62
CA ALA A 23 7.76 0.57 -7.44
C ALA A 23 7.39 -0.92 -7.58
N ILE A 24 6.25 -1.34 -7.02
CA ILE A 24 5.72 -2.70 -7.22
C ILE A 24 5.40 -2.93 -8.70
N THR A 25 4.74 -1.97 -9.35
CA THR A 25 4.38 -2.03 -10.78
C THR A 25 5.59 -2.24 -11.68
N GLU A 26 6.70 -1.52 -11.43
CA GLU A 26 7.93 -1.66 -12.23
C GLU A 26 8.52 -3.08 -12.15
N HIS A 27 8.51 -3.70 -10.97
CA HIS A 27 8.98 -5.08 -10.81
C HIS A 27 8.02 -6.08 -11.48
N LEU A 28 6.71 -5.91 -11.32
CA LEU A 28 5.72 -6.75 -11.99
C LEU A 28 5.83 -6.66 -13.52
N HIS A 29 6.00 -5.44 -14.05
CA HIS A 29 6.19 -5.23 -15.49
C HIS A 29 7.46 -5.89 -16.03
N ARG A 30 8.61 -5.72 -15.33
CA ARG A 30 9.87 -6.38 -15.73
C ARG A 30 9.76 -7.90 -15.79
N GLU A 31 8.90 -8.48 -14.96
CA GLU A 31 8.63 -9.92 -14.90
C GLU A 31 7.50 -10.36 -15.84
N GLY A 32 6.94 -9.46 -16.64
CA GLY A 32 6.00 -9.77 -17.72
C GLY A 32 4.52 -9.74 -17.36
N ALA A 33 4.13 -9.08 -16.27
CA ALA A 33 2.72 -8.91 -15.90
C ALA A 33 1.96 -8.00 -16.87
N GLU A 34 0.71 -8.36 -17.16
CA GLU A 34 -0.28 -7.50 -17.81
C GLU A 34 -1.12 -6.79 -16.74
N MET A 35 -1.22 -5.47 -16.80
CA MET A 35 -1.82 -4.70 -15.70
C MET A 35 -2.83 -3.67 -16.16
N GLY A 36 -3.95 -3.56 -15.39
CA GLY A 36 -4.86 -2.43 -15.41
C GLY A 36 -4.61 -1.53 -14.19
N PHE A 37 -4.94 -0.24 -14.34
CA PHE A 37 -4.64 0.76 -13.33
C PHE A 37 -5.86 1.63 -13.01
N THR A 38 -5.81 2.25 -11.83
CA THR A 38 -6.80 3.26 -11.43
C THR A 38 -6.14 4.57 -11.03
N HIS A 39 -6.89 5.64 -11.14
CA HIS A 39 -6.55 6.96 -10.62
C HIS A 39 -7.72 7.54 -9.82
N LEU A 40 -7.43 8.45 -8.88
CA LEU A 40 -8.49 9.19 -8.21
C LEU A 40 -9.26 10.03 -9.24
N PRO A 41 -10.61 10.02 -9.25
CA PRO A 41 -11.39 10.84 -10.16
C PRO A 41 -10.94 12.30 -10.13
N ASP A 42 -10.92 12.92 -11.31
CA ASP A 42 -10.58 14.34 -11.43
C ASP A 42 -11.79 15.21 -11.06
N SER A 43 -11.55 16.26 -10.27
CA SER A 43 -12.54 17.29 -9.99
C SER A 43 -12.35 18.46 -10.96
N GLY A 44 -13.31 18.67 -11.88
CA GLY A 44 -13.32 19.75 -12.88
C GLY A 44 -12.77 19.35 -14.26
N ASP A 45 -12.62 20.33 -15.14
CA ASP A 45 -12.43 20.11 -16.59
C ASP A 45 -11.03 19.57 -17.01
N ARG A 46 -10.08 19.52 -16.11
CA ARG A 46 -8.72 19.07 -16.43
C ARG A 46 -8.41 17.71 -15.80
N PRO A 47 -8.05 16.70 -16.61
CA PRO A 47 -7.74 15.35 -16.14
C PRO A 47 -6.33 15.27 -15.50
N LYS A 48 -6.13 15.96 -14.36
CA LYS A 48 -4.81 16.06 -13.69
C LYS A 48 -4.35 14.72 -13.12
N ASN A 49 -5.25 14.01 -12.42
CA ASN A 49 -4.94 12.72 -11.81
C ASN A 49 -4.74 11.66 -12.88
N GLN A 50 -5.65 11.60 -13.85
CA GLN A 50 -5.53 10.73 -15.02
C GLN A 50 -4.20 10.94 -15.73
N ASN A 51 -3.88 12.19 -16.11
CA ASN A 51 -2.65 12.50 -16.86
C ASN A 51 -1.37 12.17 -16.08
N LYS A 52 -1.39 12.31 -14.75
CA LYS A 52 -0.23 11.93 -13.93
C LYS A 52 0.03 10.43 -13.97
N VAL A 53 -1.01 9.63 -13.83
CA VAL A 53 -0.88 8.17 -13.83
C VAL A 53 -0.61 7.67 -15.25
N ALA A 54 -1.31 8.19 -16.28
CA ALA A 54 -1.12 7.82 -17.68
C ALA A 54 0.33 7.96 -18.13
N LYS A 55 1.01 9.06 -17.76
CA LYS A 55 2.44 9.26 -18.07
C LYS A 55 3.35 8.14 -17.61
N LEU A 56 2.98 7.43 -16.54
CA LEU A 56 3.74 6.32 -15.98
C LEU A 56 3.32 4.98 -16.62
N VAL A 57 2.01 4.76 -16.77
CA VAL A 57 1.49 3.44 -17.10
C VAL A 57 1.34 3.21 -18.60
N ASP A 58 1.14 4.24 -19.42
CA ASP A 58 1.03 4.09 -20.87
C ASP A 58 2.33 3.57 -21.51
N PRO A 59 3.54 4.06 -21.12
CA PRO A 59 4.80 3.56 -21.67
C PRO A 59 5.08 2.08 -21.37
N ILE A 60 4.48 1.52 -20.31
CA ILE A 60 4.63 0.11 -19.93
C ILE A 60 3.50 -0.79 -20.44
N GLY A 61 2.65 -0.28 -21.34
CA GLY A 61 1.58 -1.05 -21.96
C GLY A 61 0.38 -1.30 -21.06
N SER A 62 -0.11 -0.25 -20.36
CA SER A 62 -1.33 -0.32 -19.57
C SER A 62 -2.51 -0.89 -20.36
N MET A 63 -3.15 -1.93 -19.84
CA MET A 63 -4.33 -2.54 -20.48
C MET A 63 -5.59 -1.69 -20.32
N PHE A 64 -5.67 -0.91 -19.25
CA PHE A 64 -6.66 0.13 -19.02
C PHE A 64 -6.24 1.07 -17.88
N LEU A 65 -6.74 2.29 -17.89
CA LEU A 65 -6.65 3.25 -16.81
C LEU A 65 -8.05 3.81 -16.55
N MET A 66 -8.56 3.67 -15.32
CA MET A 66 -9.93 4.08 -14.97
C MET A 66 -9.98 4.97 -13.73
N PRO A 67 -10.91 5.92 -13.65
CA PRO A 67 -11.18 6.63 -12.41
C PRO A 67 -11.79 5.68 -11.37
N MET A 68 -11.32 5.76 -10.12
CA MET A 68 -11.89 5.03 -9.00
C MET A 68 -11.74 5.82 -7.71
N ASP A 69 -12.86 6.15 -7.09
CA ASP A 69 -12.95 6.55 -5.70
C ASP A 69 -13.35 5.32 -4.87
N VAL A 70 -12.53 4.95 -3.90
CA VAL A 70 -12.77 3.76 -3.04
C VAL A 70 -13.92 3.95 -2.05
N CYS A 71 -14.43 5.18 -1.89
CA CYS A 71 -15.66 5.49 -1.15
C CYS A 71 -16.93 5.32 -2.00
N ASN A 72 -16.79 4.87 -3.26
CA ASN A 72 -17.91 4.68 -4.18
C ASN A 72 -17.93 3.24 -4.70
N ASP A 73 -18.90 2.47 -4.24
CA ASP A 73 -19.06 1.06 -4.62
C ASP A 73 -19.31 0.86 -6.13
N GLU A 74 -19.95 1.82 -6.80
CA GLU A 74 -20.17 1.75 -8.25
C GLU A 74 -18.84 1.90 -9.02
N HIS A 75 -17.92 2.77 -8.56
CA HIS A 75 -16.58 2.89 -9.13
C HIS A 75 -15.78 1.60 -8.95
N ILE A 76 -15.83 1.00 -7.76
CA ILE A 76 -15.15 -0.28 -7.49
C ILE A 76 -15.72 -1.37 -8.41
N ALA A 77 -17.05 -1.48 -8.50
CA ALA A 77 -17.72 -2.46 -9.34
C ALA A 77 -17.35 -2.27 -10.82
N ALA A 78 -17.34 -1.03 -11.32
CA ALA A 78 -16.97 -0.71 -12.71
C ALA A 78 -15.53 -1.13 -13.05
N VAL A 79 -14.58 -0.97 -12.11
CA VAL A 79 -13.19 -1.44 -12.29
C VAL A 79 -13.14 -2.96 -12.36
N MET A 80 -13.89 -3.68 -11.53
CA MET A 80 -13.95 -5.15 -11.57
C MET A 80 -14.61 -5.65 -12.86
N ASP A 81 -15.66 -5.00 -13.33
CA ASP A 81 -16.30 -5.30 -14.63
C ASP A 81 -15.33 -5.07 -15.79
N LYS A 82 -14.56 -3.98 -15.76
CA LYS A 82 -13.51 -3.72 -16.76
C LYS A 82 -12.41 -4.76 -16.73
N ALA A 83 -11.95 -5.16 -15.53
CA ALA A 83 -10.96 -6.21 -15.37
C ALA A 83 -11.47 -7.55 -15.93
N ALA A 84 -12.71 -7.92 -15.62
CA ALA A 84 -13.34 -9.12 -16.17
C ALA A 84 -13.45 -9.09 -17.70
N ALA A 85 -13.86 -7.96 -18.27
CA ALA A 85 -13.98 -7.79 -19.72
C ALA A 85 -12.62 -7.80 -20.45
N THR A 86 -11.55 -7.29 -19.79
CA THR A 86 -10.21 -7.19 -20.38
C THR A 86 -9.41 -8.48 -20.22
N PHE A 87 -9.47 -9.10 -19.05
CA PHE A 87 -8.60 -10.20 -18.65
C PHE A 87 -9.34 -11.54 -18.47
N GLY A 88 -10.65 -11.53 -18.30
CA GLY A 88 -11.43 -12.66 -17.82
C GLY A 88 -11.23 -12.91 -16.34
N LYS A 89 -10.06 -13.36 -15.96
CA LYS A 89 -9.63 -13.51 -14.55
C LYS A 89 -8.36 -12.71 -14.31
N ILE A 90 -8.14 -12.31 -13.04
CA ILE A 90 -6.93 -11.64 -12.58
C ILE A 90 -6.21 -12.47 -11.52
N ASP A 91 -4.89 -12.48 -11.59
CA ASP A 91 -4.02 -13.22 -10.68
C ASP A 91 -3.60 -12.40 -9.47
N PHE A 92 -3.69 -11.06 -9.55
CA PHE A 92 -3.32 -10.21 -8.43
C PHE A 92 -4.06 -8.88 -8.37
N ILE A 93 -4.12 -8.35 -7.13
CA ILE A 93 -4.54 -6.99 -6.82
C ILE A 93 -3.48 -6.35 -5.93
N VAL A 94 -2.99 -5.16 -6.33
CA VAL A 94 -2.20 -4.28 -5.46
C VAL A 94 -3.11 -3.18 -4.93
N HIS A 95 -3.39 -3.22 -3.63
CA HIS A 95 -4.17 -2.21 -2.92
C HIS A 95 -3.24 -1.27 -2.15
N SER A 96 -2.93 -0.11 -2.71
CA SER A 96 -2.02 0.88 -2.12
C SER A 96 -2.75 2.21 -1.91
N VAL A 97 -3.87 2.16 -1.19
CA VAL A 97 -4.75 3.30 -0.95
C VAL A 97 -4.79 3.62 0.54
N ALA A 98 -4.54 4.87 0.90
CA ALA A 98 -4.70 5.37 2.25
C ALA A 98 -4.86 6.90 2.21
N PHE A 99 -5.68 7.43 3.13
CA PHE A 99 -5.88 8.85 3.31
C PHE A 99 -6.43 9.14 4.71
N ALA A 100 -5.99 10.24 5.30
CA ALA A 100 -6.67 10.90 6.41
C ALA A 100 -6.59 12.42 6.20
N PRO A 101 -7.58 13.21 6.66
CA PRO A 101 -7.51 14.66 6.60
C PRO A 101 -6.28 15.19 7.34
N PRO A 102 -5.52 16.14 6.77
CA PRO A 102 -4.30 16.65 7.40
C PRO A 102 -4.54 17.23 8.81
N GLU A 103 -5.68 17.85 9.03
CA GLU A 103 -6.10 18.39 10.32
C GLU A 103 -6.29 17.32 11.41
N ASP A 104 -6.60 16.10 11.04
CA ASP A 104 -6.76 14.95 11.94
C ASP A 104 -5.48 14.11 12.10
N LEU A 105 -4.42 14.44 11.34
CA LEU A 105 -3.08 13.88 11.51
C LEU A 105 -2.20 14.66 12.48
N THR A 106 -2.57 15.90 12.78
CA THR A 106 -1.84 16.77 13.71
C THR A 106 -2.48 16.77 15.09
N GLY A 107 -1.68 16.95 16.14
CA GLY A 107 -2.17 16.98 17.52
C GLY A 107 -2.42 15.59 18.12
N PRO A 108 -3.04 15.52 19.31
CA PRO A 108 -3.25 14.23 19.97
C PRO A 108 -4.40 13.44 19.34
N THR A 109 -4.25 12.13 19.30
CA THR A 109 -5.24 11.20 18.67
C THR A 109 -6.65 11.36 19.24
N TYR A 110 -6.80 11.66 20.54
CA TYR A 110 -8.12 11.86 21.17
C TYR A 110 -8.86 13.12 20.68
N ALA A 111 -8.17 14.03 20.00
CA ALA A 111 -8.76 15.23 19.42
C ALA A 111 -9.22 15.04 17.96
N SER A 112 -8.98 13.87 17.38
CA SER A 112 -9.42 13.57 16.00
C SER A 112 -10.92 13.77 15.83
N SER A 113 -11.31 14.40 14.72
CA SER A 113 -12.72 14.66 14.44
C SER A 113 -13.47 13.36 14.09
N ARG A 114 -14.75 13.27 14.48
CA ARG A 114 -15.60 12.14 14.09
C ARG A 114 -15.69 11.99 12.56
N LYS A 115 -15.73 13.10 11.84
CA LYS A 115 -15.79 13.11 10.37
C LYS A 115 -14.50 12.59 9.75
N GLY A 116 -13.36 13.07 10.22
CA GLY A 116 -12.05 12.63 9.73
C GLY A 116 -11.77 11.17 10.09
N PHE A 117 -12.14 10.74 11.31
CA PHE A 117 -12.05 9.33 11.70
C PHE A 117 -12.83 8.42 10.73
N LYS A 118 -14.10 8.75 10.44
CA LYS A 118 -14.92 7.96 9.51
C LYS A 118 -14.29 7.89 8.14
N LEU A 119 -13.87 9.02 7.59
CA LEU A 119 -13.29 9.10 6.24
C LEU A 119 -11.95 8.33 6.17
N ALA A 120 -11.08 8.49 7.18
CA ALA A 120 -9.81 7.79 7.22
C ALA A 120 -10.00 6.27 7.30
N MET A 121 -10.92 5.79 8.14
CA MET A 121 -11.25 4.36 8.25
C MET A 121 -11.85 3.81 6.96
N GLU A 122 -12.75 4.55 6.32
CA GLU A 122 -13.37 4.17 5.07
C GLU A 122 -12.34 3.99 3.95
N ILE A 123 -11.45 5.00 3.78
CA ILE A 123 -10.45 4.96 2.71
C ILE A 123 -9.30 4.01 3.03
N SER A 124 -8.80 4.01 4.28
CA SER A 124 -7.53 3.36 4.60
C SER A 124 -7.65 1.94 5.17
N ALA A 125 -8.87 1.51 5.53
CA ALA A 125 -9.12 0.18 6.04
C ALA A 125 -10.25 -0.53 5.28
N TYR A 126 -11.46 0.05 5.26
CA TYR A 126 -12.64 -0.58 4.65
C TYR A 126 -12.47 -0.80 3.14
N SER A 127 -11.78 0.09 2.44
CA SER A 127 -11.59 -0.02 0.99
C SER A 127 -10.94 -1.34 0.55
N LEU A 128 -10.08 -1.96 1.39
CA LEU A 128 -9.54 -3.29 1.11
C LEU A 128 -10.65 -4.34 1.08
N LEU A 129 -11.56 -4.30 2.08
CA LEU A 129 -12.68 -5.22 2.15
C LEU A 129 -13.64 -5.01 0.97
N ALA A 130 -13.93 -3.74 0.63
CA ALA A 130 -14.81 -3.40 -0.49
C ALA A 130 -14.24 -3.89 -1.84
N VAL A 131 -12.94 -3.68 -2.09
CA VAL A 131 -12.27 -4.13 -3.32
C VAL A 131 -12.22 -5.65 -3.39
N ALA A 132 -11.82 -6.34 -2.32
CA ALA A 132 -11.78 -7.80 -2.27
C ALA A 132 -13.18 -8.42 -2.41
N GLY A 133 -14.17 -7.84 -1.74
CA GLY A 133 -15.57 -8.25 -1.82
C GLY A 133 -16.17 -8.08 -3.23
N ALA A 134 -15.90 -6.96 -3.88
CA ALA A 134 -16.31 -6.73 -5.26
C ALA A 134 -15.66 -7.71 -6.24
N ALA A 135 -14.34 -7.93 -6.10
CA ALA A 135 -13.60 -8.89 -6.92
C ALA A 135 -14.15 -10.32 -6.75
N LYS A 136 -14.46 -10.73 -5.52
CA LYS A 136 -15.10 -12.02 -5.22
C LYS A 136 -16.51 -12.12 -5.80
N LYS A 137 -17.35 -11.09 -5.58
CA LYS A 137 -18.75 -11.05 -6.06
C LYS A 137 -18.83 -11.10 -7.60
N LYS A 138 -17.89 -10.46 -8.28
CA LYS A 138 -17.78 -10.46 -9.76
C LYS A 138 -17.04 -11.68 -10.29
N GLU A 139 -16.59 -12.57 -9.41
CA GLU A 139 -15.86 -13.80 -9.77
C GLU A 139 -14.63 -13.52 -10.67
N VAL A 140 -13.97 -12.35 -10.51
CA VAL A 140 -12.87 -11.95 -11.38
C VAL A 140 -11.51 -12.52 -10.95
N LEU A 141 -11.39 -13.01 -9.69
CA LEU A 141 -10.16 -13.62 -9.19
C LEU A 141 -9.92 -15.00 -9.82
N SER A 142 -8.65 -15.29 -10.17
CA SER A 142 -8.20 -16.65 -10.51
C SER A 142 -8.10 -17.51 -9.24
N ASN A 143 -7.97 -18.84 -9.41
CA ASN A 143 -7.92 -19.77 -8.27
C ASN A 143 -6.70 -19.54 -7.36
N ASP A 144 -5.58 -19.02 -7.90
CA ASP A 144 -4.35 -18.78 -7.14
C ASP A 144 -4.04 -17.28 -7.04
N ALA A 145 -5.09 -16.46 -6.98
CA ALA A 145 -4.94 -15.01 -6.91
C ALA A 145 -4.26 -14.55 -5.61
N SER A 146 -3.58 -13.41 -5.68
CA SER A 146 -2.94 -12.77 -4.53
C SER A 146 -3.35 -11.31 -4.40
N ILE A 147 -3.81 -10.92 -3.21
CA ILE A 147 -4.14 -9.53 -2.86
C ILE A 147 -3.07 -9.02 -1.91
N LEU A 148 -2.42 -7.91 -2.27
CA LEU A 148 -1.41 -7.25 -1.46
C LEU A 148 -1.86 -5.86 -1.07
N THR A 149 -1.78 -5.55 0.21
CA THR A 149 -1.99 -4.18 0.71
C THR A 149 -0.74 -3.62 1.39
N LEU A 150 -0.75 -2.32 1.69
CA LEU A 150 0.38 -1.61 2.29
C LEU A 150 0.01 -1.14 3.69
N SER A 151 0.76 -1.59 4.69
CA SER A 151 0.67 -1.16 6.07
C SER A 151 1.90 -0.36 6.52
N TYR A 152 1.96 -0.06 7.79
CA TYR A 152 3.05 0.61 8.46
C TYR A 152 3.07 0.20 9.94
N PHE A 153 4.25 0.14 10.54
CA PHE A 153 4.48 -0.30 11.91
C PHE A 153 3.62 0.43 12.96
N GLY A 154 3.13 1.64 12.64
CA GLY A 154 2.15 2.35 13.47
C GLY A 154 0.80 1.63 13.64
N GLY A 155 0.53 0.55 12.91
CA GLY A 155 -0.63 -0.34 13.14
C GLY A 155 -0.41 -1.32 14.29
N GLU A 156 0.83 -1.61 14.64
CA GLU A 156 1.24 -2.55 15.69
C GLU A 156 1.70 -1.81 16.94
N GLU A 157 2.53 -0.78 16.77
CA GLU A 157 3.14 -0.02 17.85
C GLU A 157 2.85 1.48 17.69
N VAL A 158 2.98 2.22 18.80
CA VAL A 158 2.76 3.67 18.76
C VAL A 158 3.92 4.38 18.08
N ILE A 159 3.64 4.99 16.94
CA ILE A 159 4.56 5.90 16.26
C ILE A 159 4.07 7.34 16.49
N PRO A 160 4.82 8.16 17.25
CA PRO A 160 4.45 9.57 17.46
C PRO A 160 4.21 10.29 16.13
N GLY A 161 3.11 11.06 16.05
CA GLY A 161 2.74 11.79 14.83
C GLY A 161 2.01 10.96 13.76
N TYR A 162 1.87 9.64 13.92
CA TYR A 162 1.09 8.81 13.00
C TYR A 162 -0.40 8.72 13.37
N ASN A 163 -0.74 8.99 14.61
CA ASN A 163 -2.08 9.23 15.15
C ASN A 163 -3.18 8.33 14.58
N LEU A 164 -4.20 8.97 13.99
CA LEU A 164 -5.36 8.30 13.41
C LEU A 164 -5.00 7.21 12.38
N MET A 165 -3.94 7.41 11.61
CA MET A 165 -3.49 6.42 10.62
C MET A 165 -3.02 5.12 11.27
N GLY A 166 -2.46 5.14 12.47
CA GLY A 166 -2.12 3.94 13.22
C GLY A 166 -3.34 3.05 13.47
N ILE A 167 -4.45 3.66 13.91
CA ILE A 167 -5.73 2.96 14.11
C ILE A 167 -6.24 2.36 12.79
N CYS A 168 -6.14 3.13 11.69
CA CYS A 168 -6.54 2.63 10.36
C CYS A 168 -5.68 1.44 9.91
N LYS A 169 -4.36 1.47 10.17
CA LYS A 169 -3.46 0.38 9.80
C LYS A 169 -3.71 -0.87 10.64
N ALA A 170 -3.96 -0.73 11.94
CA ALA A 170 -4.37 -1.86 12.79
C ALA A 170 -5.66 -2.53 12.28
N ALA A 171 -6.65 -1.74 11.88
CA ALA A 171 -7.90 -2.24 11.30
C ALA A 171 -7.66 -2.91 9.93
N LEU A 172 -6.80 -2.33 9.07
CA LEU A 172 -6.41 -2.90 7.78
C LEU A 172 -5.74 -4.26 7.96
N GLU A 173 -4.79 -4.39 8.87
CA GLU A 173 -4.06 -5.64 9.16
C GLU A 173 -4.99 -6.72 9.74
N CYS A 174 -5.94 -6.33 10.58
CA CYS A 174 -7.00 -7.22 11.02
C CYS A 174 -7.84 -7.70 9.82
N GLY A 175 -8.22 -6.79 8.92
CA GLY A 175 -8.93 -7.10 7.67
C GLY A 175 -8.18 -8.09 6.78
N VAL A 176 -6.85 -7.96 6.67
CA VAL A 176 -5.98 -8.92 5.93
C VAL A 176 -6.17 -10.35 6.45
N ARG A 177 -6.15 -10.55 7.78
CA ARG A 177 -6.31 -11.88 8.39
C ARG A 177 -7.70 -12.48 8.14
N TYR A 178 -8.76 -11.68 8.26
CA TYR A 178 -10.11 -12.13 7.97
C TYR A 178 -10.29 -12.48 6.49
N LEU A 179 -9.86 -11.62 5.58
CA LEU A 179 -9.93 -11.88 4.14
C LEU A 179 -9.10 -13.11 3.73
N ALA A 180 -7.92 -13.31 4.33
CA ALA A 180 -7.09 -14.50 4.09
C ALA A 180 -7.83 -15.79 4.49
N SER A 181 -8.51 -15.78 5.64
CA SER A 181 -9.33 -16.92 6.11
C SER A 181 -10.53 -17.18 5.21
N GLU A 182 -11.23 -16.13 4.77
CA GLU A 182 -12.47 -16.24 4.00
C GLU A 182 -12.23 -16.54 2.51
N LEU A 183 -11.14 -16.00 1.92
CA LEU A 183 -10.81 -16.20 0.52
C LEU A 183 -9.87 -17.38 0.28
N GLY A 184 -9.17 -17.85 1.30
CA GLY A 184 -8.26 -19.01 1.24
C GLY A 184 -8.90 -20.27 0.67
N PRO A 185 -10.15 -20.67 1.05
CA PRO A 185 -10.84 -21.82 0.44
C PRO A 185 -11.05 -21.72 -1.08
N PHE A 186 -10.90 -20.54 -1.66
CA PHE A 186 -10.98 -20.27 -3.10
C PHE A 186 -9.60 -20.09 -3.74
N GLY A 187 -8.51 -20.43 -3.01
CA GLY A 187 -7.13 -20.30 -3.46
C GLY A 187 -6.56 -18.88 -3.41
N THR A 188 -7.32 -17.88 -2.96
CA THR A 188 -6.84 -16.48 -2.92
C THR A 188 -6.06 -16.19 -1.64
N ARG A 189 -4.84 -15.72 -1.77
CA ARG A 189 -3.98 -15.25 -0.66
C ARG A 189 -4.18 -13.76 -0.44
N VAL A 190 -4.14 -13.31 0.81
CA VAL A 190 -4.23 -11.89 1.17
C VAL A 190 -3.15 -11.56 2.19
N ASN A 191 -2.29 -10.60 1.87
CA ASN A 191 -1.16 -10.22 2.72
C ASN A 191 -0.95 -8.70 2.74
N ALA A 192 -0.16 -8.22 3.69
CA ALA A 192 0.29 -6.84 3.75
C ALA A 192 1.81 -6.73 3.83
N ILE A 193 2.36 -5.64 3.31
CA ILE A 193 3.71 -5.19 3.62
C ILE A 193 3.62 -4.03 4.60
N SER A 194 4.24 -4.18 5.78
CA SER A 194 4.54 -3.09 6.70
C SER A 194 5.87 -2.47 6.28
N ALA A 195 5.81 -1.41 5.49
CA ALA A 195 6.99 -0.75 4.97
C ALA A 195 7.52 0.29 5.97
N GLY A 196 8.82 0.34 6.19
CA GLY A 196 9.45 1.48 6.87
C GLY A 196 9.23 2.78 6.10
N PRO A 197 9.66 3.94 6.63
CA PRO A 197 9.38 5.22 6.00
C PRO A 197 10.09 5.35 4.64
N VAL A 198 9.28 5.57 3.61
CA VAL A 198 9.72 5.87 2.24
C VAL A 198 9.25 7.27 1.86
N LYS A 199 10.09 8.06 1.22
CA LYS A 199 9.75 9.43 0.75
C LYS A 199 8.69 9.40 -0.35
N THR A 200 7.44 9.17 0.03
CA THR A 200 6.27 9.29 -0.85
C THR A 200 5.55 10.62 -0.61
N VAL A 201 4.69 11.05 -1.54
CA VAL A 201 3.87 12.26 -1.33
C VAL A 201 2.96 12.12 -0.11
N SER A 202 2.40 10.94 0.12
CA SER A 202 1.56 10.68 1.30
C SER A 202 2.35 10.77 2.61
N ALA A 203 3.60 10.29 2.62
CA ALA A 203 4.47 10.34 3.79
C ALA A 203 4.94 11.77 4.13
N MET A 204 5.13 12.63 3.12
CA MET A 204 5.49 14.05 3.35
C MET A 204 4.38 14.88 4.00
N GLY A 205 3.15 14.37 4.06
CA GLY A 205 2.05 14.96 4.82
C GLY A 205 2.11 14.67 6.33
N VAL A 206 2.98 13.75 6.76
CA VAL A 206 3.28 13.50 8.19
C VAL A 206 4.36 14.48 8.61
N GLY A 207 4.14 15.26 9.68
CA GLY A 207 5.10 16.26 10.17
C GLY A 207 6.47 15.63 10.51
N ASP A 208 7.53 16.44 10.40
CA ASP A 208 8.92 16.09 10.78
C ASP A 208 9.47 14.81 10.13
N PHE A 209 9.09 14.58 8.86
CA PHE A 209 9.43 13.36 8.13
C PHE A 209 10.96 13.11 8.02
N ASP A 210 11.78 14.16 7.88
CA ASP A 210 13.23 14.02 7.82
C ASP A 210 13.82 13.61 9.18
N GLU A 211 13.26 14.07 10.30
CA GLU A 211 13.62 13.61 11.65
C GLU A 211 13.27 12.15 11.85
N MET A 212 12.09 11.73 11.39
CA MET A 212 11.69 10.32 11.41
C MET A 212 12.65 9.46 10.60
N LEU A 213 13.06 9.89 9.41
CA LEU A 213 14.06 9.16 8.60
C LEU A 213 15.42 9.06 9.30
N ALA A 214 15.86 10.12 10.00
CA ALA A 214 17.10 10.11 10.78
C ALA A 214 17.01 9.13 11.96
N LEU A 215 15.87 9.12 12.67
CA LEU A 215 15.60 8.18 13.75
C LEU A 215 15.65 6.72 13.26
N TYR A 216 14.90 6.42 12.19
CA TYR A 216 14.87 5.05 11.62
C TYR A 216 16.26 4.60 11.19
N LYS A 217 17.02 5.45 10.49
CA LYS A 217 18.41 5.16 10.12
C LYS A 217 19.29 4.88 11.33
N GLY A 218 19.12 5.62 12.42
CA GLY A 218 19.93 5.48 13.64
C GLY A 218 19.57 4.23 14.45
N VAL A 219 18.29 3.83 14.45
CA VAL A 219 17.78 2.73 15.28
C VAL A 219 17.80 1.38 14.55
N SER A 220 17.48 1.36 13.24
CA SER A 220 17.40 0.12 12.48
C SER A 220 18.70 -0.68 12.49
N PRO A 221 18.66 -2.01 12.64
CA PRO A 221 19.84 -2.88 12.57
C PRO A 221 20.71 -2.68 11.33
N LEU A 222 20.11 -2.48 10.16
CA LEU A 222 20.86 -2.24 8.92
C LEU A 222 21.40 -0.79 8.77
N ARG A 223 21.17 0.10 9.76
CA ARG A 223 21.69 1.48 9.82
C ARG A 223 21.39 2.32 8.59
N ARG A 224 20.28 2.07 7.94
CA ARG A 224 19.78 2.80 6.78
C ARG A 224 18.27 2.76 6.71
N ASN A 225 17.71 3.66 5.93
CA ASN A 225 16.31 3.59 5.54
C ASN A 225 16.12 2.60 4.38
N ILE A 226 14.91 2.12 4.20
CA ILE A 226 14.52 1.33 3.03
C ILE A 226 14.33 2.25 1.82
N SER A 227 14.35 1.65 0.64
CA SER A 227 13.95 2.27 -0.62
C SER A 227 12.59 1.74 -1.11
N ALA A 228 11.92 2.50 -1.96
CA ALA A 228 10.70 2.04 -2.64
C ALA A 228 10.96 0.78 -3.48
N ASP A 229 12.15 0.66 -4.08
CA ASP A 229 12.58 -0.50 -4.87
C ASP A 229 12.62 -1.79 -4.03
N GLU A 230 13.08 -1.73 -2.77
CA GLU A 230 13.09 -2.89 -1.86
C GLU A 230 11.66 -3.34 -1.53
N VAL A 231 10.76 -2.40 -1.30
CA VAL A 231 9.32 -2.70 -1.11
C VAL A 231 8.73 -3.27 -2.40
N GLY A 232 9.09 -2.71 -3.56
CA GLY A 232 8.67 -3.19 -4.88
C GLY A 232 9.06 -4.65 -5.13
N LYS A 233 10.32 -5.02 -4.82
CA LYS A 233 10.83 -6.39 -4.91
C LYS A 233 10.05 -7.34 -4.03
N MET A 234 9.82 -6.99 -2.77
CA MET A 234 9.04 -7.85 -1.87
C MET A 234 7.58 -7.93 -2.30
N GLY A 235 6.99 -6.83 -2.76
CA GLY A 235 5.63 -6.82 -3.31
C GLY A 235 5.48 -7.80 -4.46
N MET A 236 6.43 -7.82 -5.38
CA MET A 236 6.49 -8.78 -6.48
C MET A 236 6.60 -10.22 -5.96
N VAL A 237 7.48 -10.50 -5.00
CA VAL A 237 7.61 -11.83 -4.39
C VAL A 237 6.31 -12.28 -3.73
N MET A 238 5.67 -11.41 -2.93
CA MET A 238 4.43 -11.74 -2.21
C MET A 238 3.22 -11.95 -3.13
N LEU A 239 3.24 -11.36 -4.31
CA LEU A 239 2.22 -11.57 -5.34
C LEU A 239 2.49 -12.80 -6.22
N SER A 240 3.74 -13.30 -6.25
CA SER A 240 4.16 -14.44 -7.07
C SER A 240 3.91 -15.79 -6.39
N ASP A 241 4.11 -16.87 -7.16
CA ASP A 241 4.03 -18.25 -6.67
C ASP A 241 5.17 -18.61 -5.71
N LEU A 242 6.22 -17.78 -5.62
CA LEU A 242 7.30 -17.94 -4.64
C LEU A 242 6.82 -17.83 -3.19
N SER A 243 5.66 -17.19 -2.97
CA SER A 243 5.02 -17.05 -1.66
C SER A 243 3.70 -17.82 -1.56
N SER A 244 3.54 -18.92 -2.31
CA SER A 244 2.29 -19.68 -2.39
C SER A 244 1.76 -20.20 -1.04
N GLY A 245 2.63 -20.41 -0.07
CA GLY A 245 2.27 -20.80 1.31
C GLY A 245 2.04 -19.62 2.26
N LEU A 246 2.09 -18.36 1.79
CA LEU A 246 1.99 -17.16 2.62
C LEU A 246 0.62 -16.49 2.46
N THR A 247 -0.18 -16.46 3.53
CA THR A 247 -1.46 -15.73 3.57
C THR A 247 -1.80 -15.27 4.97
N GLY A 248 -2.43 -14.12 5.12
CA GLY A 248 -2.79 -13.51 6.40
C GLY A 248 -1.64 -12.79 7.11
N GLU A 249 -0.50 -12.65 6.45
CA GLU A 249 0.73 -12.10 7.05
C GLU A 249 0.89 -10.59 6.78
N VAL A 250 1.54 -9.95 7.76
CA VAL A 250 2.05 -8.58 7.67
C VAL A 250 3.58 -8.67 7.68
N VAL A 251 4.20 -8.49 6.52
CA VAL A 251 5.66 -8.67 6.36
C VAL A 251 6.36 -7.32 6.49
N HIS A 252 7.27 -7.20 7.45
CA HIS A 252 8.05 -5.99 7.68
C HIS A 252 9.19 -5.84 6.68
N ILE A 253 9.22 -4.70 6.01
CA ILE A 253 10.31 -4.26 5.13
C ILE A 253 10.78 -2.90 5.65
N ASP A 254 11.63 -2.89 6.67
CA ASP A 254 11.95 -1.72 7.48
C ASP A 254 13.40 -1.67 7.99
N CYS A 255 14.29 -2.44 7.37
CA CYS A 255 15.68 -2.60 7.80
C CYS A 255 15.83 -3.14 9.23
N GLY A 256 14.81 -3.83 9.76
CA GLY A 256 14.76 -4.42 11.08
C GLY A 256 14.36 -3.43 12.19
N TYR A 257 13.80 -2.27 11.85
CA TYR A 257 13.35 -1.30 12.86
C TYR A 257 12.33 -1.92 13.84
N SER A 258 11.36 -2.67 13.33
CA SER A 258 10.27 -3.26 14.12
C SER A 258 10.71 -4.24 15.21
N ILE A 259 11.90 -4.84 15.10
CA ILE A 259 12.42 -5.76 16.14
C ILE A 259 13.14 -5.05 17.28
N MET A 260 13.32 -3.71 17.20
CA MET A 260 14.11 -2.95 18.15
C MET A 260 13.23 -2.44 19.30
N GLY A 261 13.41 -3.01 20.48
CA GLY A 261 12.75 -2.52 21.72
C GLY A 261 13.41 -1.27 22.33
N ALA A 262 14.62 -0.91 21.89
CA ALA A 262 15.34 0.30 22.31
C ALA A 262 16.35 0.72 21.24
N PRO A 263 16.76 2.01 21.21
CA PRO A 263 17.86 2.45 20.36
C PRO A 263 19.18 1.74 20.75
N PRO A 264 20.06 1.47 19.79
CA PRO A 264 21.36 0.88 20.07
C PRO A 264 22.27 1.87 20.86
N ALA A 265 23.27 1.33 21.56
CA ALA A 265 24.12 2.13 22.47
C ALA A 265 24.78 3.34 21.76
N ASP A 266 25.27 3.15 20.55
CA ASP A 266 25.94 4.17 19.73
C ASP A 266 24.99 5.27 19.22
N PHE A 267 23.68 5.06 19.24
CA PHE A 267 22.68 6.06 18.89
C PHE A 267 22.77 7.30 19.78
N PHE A 268 22.93 7.11 21.10
CA PHE A 268 23.03 8.22 22.05
C PHE A 268 24.37 8.98 21.95
N GLU A 269 25.43 8.33 21.50
CA GLU A 269 26.71 8.99 21.23
C GLU A 269 26.61 9.91 20.02
N SER A 270 25.89 9.49 18.97
CA SER A 270 25.64 10.31 17.77
C SER A 270 24.85 11.58 18.08
N LEU A 271 23.88 11.52 19.00
CA LEU A 271 23.10 12.69 19.45
C LEU A 271 23.96 13.70 20.23
N LYS A 272 24.95 13.23 21.01
CA LYS A 272 25.87 14.11 21.74
C LYS A 272 26.88 14.81 20.81
N ALA A 273 27.23 14.18 19.70
CA ALA A 273 28.16 14.72 18.71
C ALA A 273 27.52 15.75 17.76
N SER A 274 26.22 15.82 17.68
CA SER A 274 25.49 16.81 16.89
C SER A 274 25.13 17.98 17.81
N PRO A 275 25.74 19.17 17.66
CA PRO A 275 25.30 20.31 18.46
C PRO A 275 23.83 20.63 18.13
N VAL A 276 23.00 20.64 19.18
CA VAL A 276 21.64 21.15 19.11
C VAL A 276 21.73 22.59 18.59
N ARG A 277 21.20 22.84 17.40
CA ARG A 277 21.01 24.17 16.84
C ARG A 277 19.66 24.71 17.28
#